data_f48893bf4671f0fd3df8d8ed9e2daf32
#
_entry.id   f48893bf4671f0fd3df8d8ed9e2daf32
#
_cell.length_a   1.000
_cell.length_b   1.000
_cell.length_c   1.000
_cell.angle_alpha   90.00
_cell.angle_beta   90.00
_cell.angle_gamma   90.00
#
_symmetry.space_group_name_H-M   'P 1'
#
loop_
_entity.id
_entity.type
_entity.pdbx_description
1 polymer ?
#
loop_
_entity_poly.entity_id
_entity_poly.type
_entity_poly.pdbx_seq_one_letter_code
_entity_poly.pdbx_strand_id
1 'polypeptide(L)'
;GGNLIEVHGKIGLAIVGLIAFRLVWGFAGSTYARFAQFFPTPAKIKVYLKGEWRGLGHNPLGGLSVFALIFLLTVQVTSGLFSNDDIAFVGPLFELIDKSLSDRLSGIHHLLSNVLIALVILHVGAVIFHGRVKKDDLVKPMLTGWKEGVTGEPAKGGGIIALVVALVIAGCAVYGASGAWLPEPPPPPAAVETPSW
;
A
#
# COMPACT_ATOMS: atom_id res chain seq x y z
N GLY A 1 5.88 -1.11 25.48
CA GLY A 1 5.57 -0.68 24.11
C GLY A 1 6.38 -1.34 23.01
N GLY A 2 7.58 -1.95 23.29
CA GLY A 2 8.48 -2.43 22.23
C GLY A 2 7.86 -3.41 21.23
N ASN A 3 7.11 -4.40 21.68
CA ASN A 3 6.53 -5.41 20.80
C ASN A 3 5.54 -4.84 19.76
N LEU A 4 4.79 -3.79 20.07
CA LEU A 4 3.82 -3.21 19.12
C LEU A 4 4.52 -2.44 18.00
N ILE A 5 5.62 -1.77 18.26
CA ILE A 5 6.34 -1.03 17.22
C ILE A 5 7.09 -1.99 16.28
N GLU A 6 7.62 -3.10 16.79
CA GLU A 6 8.19 -4.15 15.95
C GLU A 6 7.15 -4.78 15.03
N VAL A 7 5.94 -5.07 15.55
CA VAL A 7 4.82 -5.58 14.74
C VAL A 7 4.43 -4.56 13.69
N HIS A 8 4.38 -3.26 14.04
CA HIS A 8 4.12 -2.17 13.11
C HIS A 8 5.15 -2.17 11.95
N GLY A 9 6.44 -2.26 12.27
CA GLY A 9 7.51 -2.32 11.27
C GLY A 9 7.37 -3.53 10.33
N LYS A 10 7.07 -4.73 10.86
CA LYS A 10 6.83 -5.94 10.06
C LYS A 10 5.61 -5.79 9.14
N ILE A 11 4.52 -5.20 9.64
CA ILE A 11 3.33 -4.89 8.83
C ILE A 11 3.70 -3.88 7.74
N GLY A 12 4.48 -2.85 8.05
CA GLY A 12 4.99 -1.89 7.08
C GLY A 12 5.73 -2.55 5.92
N LEU A 13 6.65 -3.47 6.21
CA LEU A 13 7.37 -4.24 5.19
C LEU A 13 6.43 -5.14 4.36
N ALA A 14 5.45 -5.77 4.99
CA ALA A 14 4.43 -6.54 4.26
C ALA A 14 3.63 -5.64 3.30
N ILE A 15 3.28 -4.42 3.72
CA ILE A 15 2.60 -3.45 2.86
C ILE A 15 3.50 -3.02 1.70
N VAL A 16 4.82 -2.83 1.89
CA VAL A 16 5.77 -2.58 0.79
C VAL A 16 5.67 -3.68 -0.27
N GLY A 17 5.71 -4.94 0.15
CA GLY A 17 5.57 -6.08 -0.76
C GLY A 17 4.24 -6.09 -1.51
N LEU A 18 3.13 -5.84 -0.80
CA LEU A 18 1.79 -5.78 -1.40
C LEU A 18 1.65 -4.64 -2.40
N ILE A 19 2.21 -3.46 -2.11
CA ILE A 19 2.22 -2.32 -3.04
C ILE A 19 3.05 -2.67 -4.28
N ALA A 20 4.26 -3.19 -4.11
CA ALA A 20 5.12 -3.57 -5.22
C ALA A 20 4.45 -4.62 -6.11
N PHE A 21 3.87 -5.66 -5.50
CA PHE A 21 3.06 -6.65 -6.21
C PHE A 21 1.90 -5.98 -6.96
N ARG A 22 1.13 -5.13 -6.30
CA ARG A 22 -0.05 -4.47 -6.89
C ARG A 22 0.33 -3.55 -8.05
N LEU A 23 1.45 -2.86 -7.97
CA LEU A 23 1.95 -2.02 -9.06
C LEU A 23 2.29 -2.89 -10.29
N VAL A 24 3.07 -3.95 -10.13
CA VAL A 24 3.39 -4.85 -11.25
C VAL A 24 2.13 -5.51 -11.82
N TRP A 25 1.24 -6.00 -10.95
CA TRP A 25 -0.02 -6.61 -11.36
C TRP A 25 -0.98 -5.63 -12.02
N GLY A 26 -0.85 -4.33 -11.69
CA GLY A 26 -1.61 -3.26 -12.34
C GLY A 26 -1.21 -3.00 -13.79
N PHE A 27 -0.04 -3.47 -14.23
CA PHE A 27 0.39 -3.39 -15.62
C PHE A 27 0.31 -4.75 -16.32
N ALA A 28 0.81 -5.81 -15.70
CA ALA A 28 0.97 -7.14 -16.31
C ALA A 28 -0.14 -8.13 -15.94
N GLY A 29 -1.01 -7.81 -15.00
CA GLY A 29 -2.05 -8.69 -14.48
C GLY A 29 -3.23 -8.94 -15.42
N SER A 30 -4.31 -9.53 -14.89
CA SER A 30 -5.54 -9.80 -15.64
C SER A 30 -6.24 -8.52 -16.06
N THR A 31 -7.09 -8.61 -17.09
CA THR A 31 -7.76 -7.47 -17.75
C THR A 31 -8.31 -6.44 -16.74
N TYR A 32 -9.16 -6.86 -15.80
CA TYR A 32 -9.83 -5.95 -14.88
C TYR A 32 -8.95 -5.49 -13.71
N ALA A 33 -7.76 -6.07 -13.53
CA ALA A 33 -6.76 -5.62 -12.56
C ALA A 33 -5.86 -4.50 -13.09
N ARG A 34 -5.81 -4.30 -14.42
CA ARG A 34 -4.92 -3.33 -15.07
C ARG A 34 -5.41 -1.90 -14.86
N PHE A 35 -4.50 -1.02 -14.49
CA PHE A 35 -4.77 0.40 -14.26
C PHE A 35 -5.43 1.09 -15.46
N ALA A 36 -5.01 0.77 -16.68
CA ALA A 36 -5.57 1.34 -17.90
C ALA A 36 -7.08 1.08 -18.04
N GLN A 37 -7.60 -0.05 -17.54
CA GLN A 37 -9.01 -0.42 -17.67
C GLN A 37 -9.93 0.48 -16.83
N PHE A 38 -9.47 0.87 -15.64
CA PHE A 38 -10.28 1.64 -14.70
C PHE A 38 -9.71 3.03 -14.38
N PHE A 39 -8.81 3.55 -15.23
CA PHE A 39 -8.27 4.89 -15.03
C PHE A 39 -9.40 5.93 -14.97
N PRO A 40 -9.50 6.72 -13.86
CA PRO A 40 -10.64 7.59 -13.60
C PRO A 40 -10.48 8.93 -14.33
N THR A 41 -10.90 8.99 -15.60
CA THR A 41 -10.92 10.27 -16.32
C THR A 41 -12.09 11.14 -15.86
N PRO A 42 -11.99 12.48 -15.91
CA PRO A 42 -13.10 13.37 -15.57
C PRO A 42 -14.39 13.06 -16.33
N ALA A 43 -14.27 12.66 -17.61
CA ALA A 43 -15.41 12.24 -18.42
C ALA A 43 -16.10 11.00 -17.86
N LYS A 44 -15.34 9.95 -17.49
CA LYS A 44 -15.89 8.74 -16.88
C LYS A 44 -16.56 9.03 -15.53
N ILE A 45 -15.95 9.91 -14.70
CA ILE A 45 -16.53 10.33 -13.42
C ILE A 45 -17.85 11.03 -13.65
N LYS A 46 -17.93 11.96 -14.62
CA LYS A 46 -19.18 12.66 -14.96
C LYS A 46 -20.30 11.71 -15.40
N VAL A 47 -19.99 10.73 -16.26
CA VAL A 47 -20.95 9.69 -16.70
C VAL A 47 -21.41 8.85 -15.49
N TYR A 48 -20.51 8.49 -14.59
CA TYR A 48 -20.85 7.73 -13.39
C TYR A 48 -21.78 8.51 -12.45
N LEU A 49 -21.49 9.79 -12.20
CA LEU A 49 -22.30 10.64 -11.34
C LEU A 49 -23.71 10.87 -11.90
N LYS A 50 -23.89 10.83 -13.21
CA LYS A 50 -25.20 10.87 -13.87
C LYS A 50 -25.97 9.54 -13.80
N GLY A 51 -25.38 8.46 -13.29
CA GLY A 51 -26.00 7.13 -13.27
C GLY A 51 -25.97 6.39 -14.60
N GLU A 52 -25.26 6.90 -15.58
CA GLU A 52 -25.17 6.34 -16.96
C GLU A 52 -24.03 5.33 -17.13
N TRP A 53 -23.20 5.11 -16.09
CA TRP A 53 -22.08 4.19 -16.16
C TRP A 53 -22.52 2.72 -16.31
N ARG A 54 -21.96 2.03 -17.31
CA ARG A 54 -22.26 0.62 -17.62
C ARG A 54 -20.99 -0.25 -17.72
N GLY A 55 -19.83 0.25 -17.28
CA GLY A 55 -18.56 -0.46 -17.37
C GLY A 55 -18.50 -1.67 -16.42
N LEU A 56 -17.64 -2.64 -16.80
CA LEU A 56 -17.28 -3.78 -15.96
C LEU A 56 -16.08 -3.45 -15.10
N GLY A 57 -15.93 -4.16 -13.98
CA GLY A 57 -14.84 -3.96 -13.02
C GLY A 57 -15.04 -2.74 -12.13
N HIS A 58 -13.99 -1.99 -11.88
CA HIS A 58 -14.05 -0.81 -11.01
C HIS A 58 -14.88 0.31 -11.67
N ASN A 59 -15.84 0.85 -10.91
CA ASN A 59 -16.46 2.10 -11.30
C ASN A 59 -15.47 3.28 -11.16
N PRO A 60 -15.70 4.44 -11.80
CA PRO A 60 -14.74 5.53 -11.84
C PRO A 60 -14.34 6.09 -10.46
N LEU A 61 -15.25 6.14 -9.48
CA LEU A 61 -14.92 6.55 -8.11
C LEU A 61 -14.13 5.45 -7.37
N GLY A 62 -14.45 4.18 -7.60
CA GLY A 62 -13.67 3.06 -7.11
C GLY A 62 -12.25 3.07 -7.67
N GLY A 63 -12.10 3.35 -8.97
CA GLY A 63 -10.79 3.55 -9.59
C GLY A 63 -10.00 4.69 -8.94
N LEU A 64 -10.62 5.84 -8.71
CA LEU A 64 -10.00 6.96 -8.03
C LEU A 64 -9.53 6.58 -6.61
N SER A 65 -10.37 5.85 -5.87
CA SER A 65 -10.03 5.35 -4.53
C SER A 65 -8.81 4.42 -4.56
N VAL A 66 -8.71 3.51 -5.55
CA VAL A 66 -7.54 2.64 -5.72
C VAL A 66 -6.25 3.44 -5.91
N PHE A 67 -6.26 4.45 -6.79
CA PHE A 67 -5.08 5.29 -7.01
C PHE A 67 -4.73 6.11 -5.77
N ALA A 68 -5.72 6.69 -5.09
CA ALA A 68 -5.50 7.45 -3.86
C ALA A 68 -4.91 6.59 -2.74
N LEU A 69 -5.46 5.37 -2.52
CA LEU A 69 -4.95 4.44 -1.51
C LEU A 69 -3.53 3.97 -1.83
N ILE A 70 -3.23 3.57 -3.08
CA ILE A 70 -1.87 3.16 -3.46
C ILE A 70 -0.90 4.31 -3.25
N PHE A 71 -1.23 5.52 -3.67
CA PHE A 71 -0.38 6.69 -3.50
C PHE A 71 -0.11 6.98 -2.02
N LEU A 72 -1.16 7.10 -1.21
CA LEU A 72 -1.02 7.39 0.23
C LEU A 72 -0.27 6.28 0.97
N LEU A 73 -0.57 5.00 0.69
CA LEU A 73 0.16 3.89 1.29
C LEU A 73 1.64 3.90 0.89
N THR A 74 1.95 4.22 -0.37
CA THR A 74 3.35 4.33 -0.83
C THR A 74 4.09 5.42 -0.06
N VAL A 75 3.51 6.62 0.07
CA VAL A 75 4.14 7.70 0.84
C VAL A 75 4.22 7.32 2.32
N GLN A 76 3.20 6.70 2.88
CA GLN A 76 3.15 6.26 4.27
C GLN A 76 4.26 5.25 4.59
N VAL A 77 4.38 4.18 3.81
CA VAL A 77 5.44 3.19 4.08
C VAL A 77 6.82 3.76 3.80
N THR A 78 6.99 4.54 2.72
CA THR A 78 8.29 5.15 2.41
C THR A 78 8.75 6.08 3.53
N SER A 79 7.88 6.96 4.03
CA SER A 79 8.23 7.82 5.17
C SER A 79 8.56 7.01 6.43
N GLY A 80 7.80 5.93 6.71
CA GLY A 80 8.03 5.05 7.85
C GLY A 80 9.37 4.30 7.81
N LEU A 81 9.88 3.93 6.62
CA LEU A 81 11.18 3.26 6.48
C LEU A 81 12.35 4.12 6.98
N PHE A 82 12.22 5.44 6.94
CA PHE A 82 13.25 6.40 7.34
C PHE A 82 12.92 7.13 8.65
N SER A 83 11.80 6.79 9.31
CA SER A 83 11.34 7.47 10.53
C SER A 83 12.18 7.10 11.75
N ASN A 84 12.13 7.98 12.75
CA ASN A 84 12.64 7.73 14.11
C ASN A 84 11.62 8.24 15.13
N ASP A 85 11.68 7.73 16.38
CA ASP A 85 10.85 8.18 17.50
C ASP A 85 11.64 8.92 18.60
N ASP A 86 12.93 9.21 18.34
CA ASP A 86 13.87 9.84 19.26
C ASP A 86 14.10 9.09 20.61
N ILE A 87 13.56 7.87 20.76
CA ILE A 87 13.62 7.12 22.02
C ILE A 87 14.30 5.75 21.80
N ALA A 88 13.70 4.88 21.00
CA ALA A 88 14.13 3.49 20.90
C ALA A 88 13.88 2.85 19.53
N PHE A 89 13.12 3.48 18.65
CA PHE A 89 12.81 2.94 17.35
C PHE A 89 13.35 3.80 16.21
N VAL A 90 14.01 3.14 15.29
CA VAL A 90 14.40 3.71 14.02
C VAL A 90 13.91 2.82 12.88
N GLY A 91 13.49 3.42 11.79
CA GLY A 91 13.09 2.71 10.59
C GLY A 91 14.27 1.98 9.96
N PRO A 92 14.04 0.91 9.21
CA PRO A 92 15.12 0.04 8.69
C PRO A 92 16.10 0.73 7.73
N LEU A 93 15.75 1.89 7.19
CA LEU A 93 16.58 2.67 6.29
C LEU A 93 17.02 4.02 6.89
N PHE A 94 16.83 4.20 8.19
CA PHE A 94 17.18 5.44 8.91
C PHE A 94 18.63 5.88 8.66
N GLU A 95 19.57 4.94 8.71
CA GLU A 95 21.01 5.20 8.55
C GLU A 95 21.42 5.76 7.17
N LEU A 96 20.52 5.72 6.19
CA LEU A 96 20.78 6.22 4.83
C LEU A 96 20.58 7.72 4.67
N ILE A 97 20.00 8.39 5.67
CA ILE A 97 19.67 9.81 5.62
C ILE A 97 20.11 10.53 6.91
N ASP A 98 20.20 11.84 6.83
CA ASP A 98 20.48 12.65 8.03
C ASP A 98 19.24 12.73 8.94
N LYS A 99 19.50 13.00 10.24
CA LYS A 99 18.45 13.08 11.26
C LYS A 99 17.39 14.14 10.94
N SER A 100 17.78 15.29 10.39
CA SER A 100 16.83 16.36 10.07
C SER A 100 15.80 15.92 9.02
N LEU A 101 16.23 15.15 8.02
CA LEU A 101 15.31 14.59 7.02
C LEU A 101 14.43 13.49 7.63
N SER A 102 15.00 12.63 8.49
CA SER A 102 14.25 11.61 9.21
C SER A 102 13.15 12.23 10.07
N ASP A 103 13.43 13.30 10.82
CA ASP A 103 12.44 14.01 11.65
C ASP A 103 11.27 14.56 10.80
N ARG A 104 11.58 15.10 9.61
CA ARG A 104 10.55 15.56 8.69
C ARG A 104 9.70 14.40 8.15
N LEU A 105 10.32 13.27 7.81
CA LEU A 105 9.62 12.09 7.33
C LEU A 105 8.77 11.46 8.43
N SER A 106 9.22 11.46 9.68
CA SER A 106 8.43 11.06 10.84
C SER A 106 7.19 11.95 11.01
N GLY A 107 7.33 13.26 10.88
CA GLY A 107 6.21 14.21 10.90
C GLY A 107 5.20 13.94 9.75
N ILE A 108 5.68 13.67 8.54
CA ILE A 108 4.83 13.30 7.40
C ILE A 108 4.11 11.98 7.68
N HIS A 109 4.81 10.95 8.19
CA HIS A 109 4.25 9.65 8.54
C HIS A 109 3.09 9.79 9.54
N HIS A 110 3.26 10.58 10.59
CA HIS A 110 2.21 10.85 11.57
C HIS A 110 1.03 11.60 10.98
N LEU A 111 1.27 12.63 10.17
CA LEU A 111 0.20 13.39 9.52
C LEU A 111 -0.62 12.51 8.57
N LEU A 112 0.07 11.75 7.71
CA LEU A 112 -0.58 10.93 6.71
C LEU A 112 -1.31 9.72 7.29
N SER A 113 -0.94 9.23 8.49
CA SER A 113 -1.67 8.16 9.17
C SER A 113 -3.14 8.53 9.40
N ASN A 114 -3.41 9.76 9.84
CA ASN A 114 -4.78 10.24 10.05
C ASN A 114 -5.55 10.38 8.73
N VAL A 115 -4.89 10.90 7.68
CA VAL A 115 -5.48 11.00 6.33
C VAL A 115 -5.80 9.61 5.77
N LEU A 116 -4.89 8.65 5.94
CA LEU A 116 -5.06 7.27 5.49
C LEU A 116 -6.23 6.60 6.23
N ILE A 117 -6.31 6.75 7.56
CA ILE A 117 -7.43 6.21 8.35
C ILE A 117 -8.76 6.77 7.84
N ALA A 118 -8.86 8.08 7.64
CA ALA A 118 -10.06 8.71 7.12
C ALA A 118 -10.43 8.18 5.72
N LEU A 119 -9.44 8.01 4.83
CA LEU A 119 -9.67 7.46 3.49
C LEU A 119 -10.11 6.00 3.53
N VAL A 120 -9.52 5.17 4.42
CA VAL A 120 -9.93 3.76 4.61
C VAL A 120 -11.36 3.68 5.13
N ILE A 121 -11.74 4.51 6.11
CA ILE A 121 -13.11 4.56 6.62
C ILE A 121 -14.08 4.95 5.49
N LEU A 122 -13.75 5.97 4.70
CA LEU A 122 -14.55 6.37 3.55
C LEU A 122 -14.67 5.25 2.52
N HIS A 123 -13.57 4.56 2.22
CA HIS A 123 -13.53 3.44 1.28
C HIS A 123 -14.43 2.28 1.74
N VAL A 124 -14.27 1.85 2.99
CA VAL A 124 -15.10 0.77 3.58
C VAL A 124 -16.57 1.19 3.62
N GLY A 125 -16.85 2.44 4.01
CA GLY A 125 -18.20 3.00 3.99
C GLY A 125 -18.83 2.98 2.59
N ALA A 126 -18.06 3.33 1.56
CA ALA A 126 -18.52 3.26 0.17
C ALA A 126 -18.82 1.81 -0.28
N VAL A 127 -17.98 0.85 0.09
CA VAL A 127 -18.21 -0.58 -0.21
C VAL A 127 -19.49 -1.07 0.45
N ILE A 128 -19.70 -0.75 1.74
CA ILE A 128 -20.93 -1.10 2.48
C ILE A 128 -22.16 -0.44 1.83
N PHE A 129 -22.06 0.83 1.48
CA PHE A 129 -23.14 1.55 0.81
C PHE A 129 -23.55 0.90 -0.52
N HIS A 130 -22.57 0.54 -1.36
CA HIS A 130 -22.84 -0.16 -2.61
C HIS A 130 -23.51 -1.53 -2.37
N GLY A 131 -23.01 -2.33 -1.43
CA GLY A 131 -23.60 -3.63 -1.13
C GLY A 131 -25.01 -3.54 -0.53
N ARG A 132 -25.25 -2.62 0.42
CA ARG A 132 -26.51 -2.53 1.16
C ARG A 132 -27.57 -1.70 0.45
N VAL A 133 -27.20 -0.55 -0.10
CA VAL A 133 -28.14 0.43 -0.66
C VAL A 133 -28.30 0.23 -2.16
N LYS A 134 -27.20 0.13 -2.89
CA LYS A 134 -27.23 -0.07 -4.35
C LYS A 134 -27.46 -1.53 -4.77
N LYS A 135 -27.44 -2.48 -3.84
CA LYS A 135 -27.57 -3.92 -4.09
C LYS A 135 -26.53 -4.46 -5.09
N ASP A 136 -25.38 -3.79 -5.20
CA ASP A 136 -24.25 -4.19 -6.02
C ASP A 136 -23.15 -4.78 -5.14
N ASP A 137 -23.05 -6.10 -5.11
CA ASP A 137 -22.03 -6.79 -4.32
C ASP A 137 -20.64 -6.57 -4.96
N LEU A 138 -19.82 -5.78 -4.32
CA LEU A 138 -18.44 -5.53 -4.73
C LEU A 138 -17.45 -6.51 -4.07
N VAL A 139 -17.80 -7.10 -2.93
CA VAL A 139 -16.88 -7.92 -2.14
C VAL A 139 -16.68 -9.29 -2.77
N LYS A 140 -17.77 -9.97 -3.17
CA LYS A 140 -17.70 -11.30 -3.78
C LYS A 140 -16.80 -11.30 -5.04
N PRO A 141 -16.96 -10.39 -6.01
CA PRO A 141 -16.07 -10.31 -7.16
C PRO A 141 -14.62 -10.00 -6.82
N MET A 142 -14.38 -9.21 -5.78
CA MET A 142 -13.01 -8.90 -5.34
C MET A 142 -12.28 -10.11 -4.74
N LEU A 143 -13.01 -11.00 -4.05
CA LEU A 143 -12.45 -12.21 -3.45
C LEU A 143 -12.36 -13.38 -4.41
N THR A 144 -13.41 -13.56 -5.23
CA THR A 144 -13.53 -14.74 -6.10
C THR A 144 -13.06 -14.51 -7.53
N GLY A 145 -12.96 -13.25 -7.95
CA GLY A 145 -12.69 -12.86 -9.35
C GLY A 145 -13.90 -13.02 -10.29
N TRP A 146 -15.07 -13.45 -9.79
CA TRP A 146 -16.26 -13.70 -10.59
C TRP A 146 -17.41 -12.77 -10.21
N LYS A 147 -18.03 -12.14 -11.21
CA LYS A 147 -19.26 -11.34 -11.08
C LYS A 147 -20.39 -11.99 -11.85
N GLU A 148 -21.46 -12.38 -11.19
CA GLU A 148 -22.64 -13.00 -11.79
C GLU A 148 -23.60 -11.95 -12.39
N GLY A 149 -24.40 -12.38 -13.38
CA GLY A 149 -25.46 -11.54 -13.92
C GLY A 149 -25.01 -10.38 -14.83
N VAL A 150 -23.75 -10.39 -15.27
CA VAL A 150 -23.20 -9.35 -16.15
C VAL A 150 -22.71 -9.97 -17.45
N THR A 151 -23.18 -9.45 -18.59
CA THR A 151 -22.67 -9.81 -19.91
C THR A 151 -21.39 -9.02 -20.19
N GLY A 152 -20.28 -9.72 -20.50
CA GLY A 152 -19.02 -9.09 -20.81
C GLY A 152 -17.92 -10.10 -21.14
N GLU A 153 -16.79 -9.61 -21.61
CA GLU A 153 -15.62 -10.43 -21.92
C GLU A 153 -15.00 -11.02 -20.63
N PRO A 154 -14.67 -12.31 -20.61
CA PRO A 154 -13.95 -12.89 -19.49
C PRO A 154 -12.56 -12.24 -19.33
N ALA A 155 -12.05 -12.21 -18.11
CA ALA A 155 -10.72 -11.67 -17.84
C ALA A 155 -9.65 -12.48 -18.57
N LYS A 156 -8.74 -11.81 -19.27
CA LYS A 156 -7.60 -12.38 -20.00
C LYS A 156 -6.29 -11.86 -19.41
N GLY A 157 -5.19 -12.58 -19.61
CA GLY A 157 -3.85 -12.17 -19.16
C GLY A 157 -3.56 -12.49 -17.70
N GLY A 158 -2.47 -11.98 -17.18
CA GLY A 158 -2.02 -12.24 -15.81
C GLY A 158 -1.57 -13.69 -15.56
N GLY A 159 -1.06 -14.41 -16.56
CA GLY A 159 -0.62 -15.79 -16.41
C GLY A 159 0.50 -15.98 -15.38
N ILE A 160 0.93 -17.24 -15.23
CA ILE A 160 1.94 -17.62 -14.21
C ILE A 160 3.24 -16.81 -14.28
N ILE A 161 3.68 -16.44 -15.48
CA ILE A 161 4.92 -15.64 -15.65
C ILE A 161 4.73 -14.26 -15.02
N ALA A 162 3.61 -13.58 -15.29
CA ALA A 162 3.33 -12.28 -14.70
C ALA A 162 3.22 -12.37 -13.16
N LEU A 163 2.63 -13.46 -12.65
CA LEU A 163 2.55 -13.73 -11.22
C LEU A 163 3.94 -13.89 -10.59
N VAL A 164 4.78 -14.75 -11.18
CA VAL A 164 6.15 -14.98 -10.68
C VAL A 164 6.96 -13.69 -10.71
N VAL A 165 6.91 -12.92 -11.80
CA VAL A 165 7.60 -11.62 -11.90
C VAL A 165 7.12 -10.65 -10.82
N ALA A 166 5.80 -10.57 -10.60
CA ALA A 166 5.24 -9.70 -9.56
C ALA A 166 5.69 -10.11 -8.15
N LEU A 167 5.74 -11.41 -7.86
CA LEU A 167 6.21 -11.94 -6.57
C LEU A 167 7.72 -11.70 -6.37
N VAL A 168 8.53 -11.90 -7.41
CA VAL A 168 9.97 -11.63 -7.34
C VAL A 168 10.23 -10.15 -7.08
N ILE A 169 9.57 -9.25 -7.81
CA ILE A 169 9.72 -7.80 -7.61
C ILE A 169 9.25 -7.40 -6.20
N ALA A 170 8.13 -7.97 -5.72
CA ALA A 170 7.65 -7.73 -4.36
C ALA A 170 8.68 -8.20 -3.31
N GLY A 171 9.27 -9.38 -3.48
CA GLY A 171 10.34 -9.90 -2.61
C GLY A 171 11.58 -9.01 -2.62
N CYS A 172 12.02 -8.56 -3.79
CA CYS A 172 13.14 -7.63 -3.91
C CYS A 172 12.85 -6.29 -3.22
N ALA A 173 11.61 -5.78 -3.36
CA ALA A 173 11.19 -4.54 -2.70
C ALA A 173 11.21 -4.68 -1.16
N VAL A 174 10.70 -5.80 -0.63
CA VAL A 174 10.75 -6.10 0.81
C VAL A 174 12.19 -6.23 1.29
N TYR A 175 13.05 -6.96 0.57
CA TYR A 175 14.46 -7.10 0.92
C TYR A 175 15.17 -5.75 0.92
N GLY A 176 14.98 -4.93 -0.11
CA GLY A 176 15.55 -3.58 -0.18
C GLY A 176 15.06 -2.67 0.96
N ALA A 177 13.75 -2.76 1.29
CA ALA A 177 13.14 -1.96 2.35
C ALA A 177 13.50 -2.45 3.76
N SER A 178 13.90 -3.71 3.93
CA SER A 178 14.21 -4.27 5.25
C SER A 178 15.52 -3.75 5.86
N GLY A 179 16.41 -3.14 5.05
CA GLY A 179 17.73 -2.75 5.51
C GLY A 179 18.69 -3.92 5.79
N ALA A 180 18.27 -5.18 5.57
CA ALA A 180 19.08 -6.37 5.86
C ALA A 180 20.39 -6.48 5.05
N TRP A 181 20.56 -5.64 4.06
CA TRP A 181 21.77 -5.51 3.24
C TRP A 181 22.73 -4.41 3.73
N LEU A 182 22.33 -3.62 4.74
CA LEU A 182 23.18 -2.61 5.34
C LEU A 182 24.18 -3.26 6.29
N PRO A 183 25.40 -2.68 6.44
CA PRO A 183 26.36 -3.13 7.43
C PRO A 183 25.77 -3.05 8.86
N GLU A 184 26.13 -4.01 9.71
CA GLU A 184 25.77 -3.92 11.12
C GLU A 184 26.41 -2.67 11.76
N PRO A 185 25.68 -1.93 12.62
CA PRO A 185 26.25 -0.81 13.37
C PRO A 185 27.46 -1.28 14.19
N PRO A 186 28.52 -0.47 14.31
CA PRO A 186 29.64 -0.82 15.17
C PRO A 186 29.14 -1.08 16.60
N PRO A 187 29.72 -2.08 17.30
CA PRO A 187 29.35 -2.37 18.68
C PRO A 187 29.52 -1.11 19.55
N PRO A 188 28.66 -0.90 20.55
CA PRO A 188 28.79 0.20 21.47
C PRO A 188 30.21 0.24 22.08
N PRO A 189 30.80 1.40 22.29
CA PRO A 189 32.09 1.50 23.00
C PRO A 189 32.01 0.69 24.30
N ALA A 190 33.03 -0.13 24.54
CA ALA A 190 33.11 -0.85 25.80
C ALA A 190 32.92 0.13 26.97
N ALA A 191 32.03 -0.21 27.90
CA ALA A 191 31.81 0.61 29.09
C ALA A 191 33.16 0.86 29.75
N VAL A 192 33.56 2.13 29.87
CA VAL A 192 34.75 2.49 30.59
C VAL A 192 34.49 2.09 32.05
N GLU A 193 35.18 1.06 32.54
CA GLU A 193 35.11 0.69 33.94
C GLU A 193 35.53 1.91 34.75
N THR A 194 34.58 2.53 35.44
CA THR A 194 34.90 3.57 36.41
C THR A 194 35.67 2.92 37.55
N PRO A 195 36.91 3.39 37.86
CA PRO A 195 37.66 2.85 38.97
C PRO A 195 36.82 2.95 40.26
N SER A 196 36.64 1.83 40.96
CA SER A 196 36.04 1.80 42.29
C SER A 196 37.01 2.44 43.27
N TRP A 197 36.71 3.63 43.75
CA TRP A 197 37.36 4.28 44.86
C TRP A 197 36.84 3.71 46.18
#